data_62160802c370e21b83151e2947b82883
#
_entry.id   62160802c370e21b83151e2947b82883
#
_cell.length_a   1.000
_cell.length_b   1.000
_cell.length_c   1.000
_cell.angle_alpha   90.00
_cell.angle_beta   90.00
_cell.angle_gamma   90.00
#
_symmetry.space_group_name_H-M   'P 1'
#
loop_
_entity.id
_entity.type
_entity.pdbx_description
1 polymer ?
#
loop_
_entity_poly.entity_id
_entity_poly.type
_entity_poly.pdbx_seq_one_letter_code
_entity_poly.pdbx_strand_id
1 'polypeptide(L)'
;MAQTHLRLADGTFMDKSKALNAVLSQIGWAFGHDSIIGRGNSEGTGFATIETSEPEAALFALAEKVESAEKAFHDALLCRNEAQIAYLRDPSIMTLQVLEKSKTAEAVGLKILDREIRRLANTRATTVMGLKLKASYASTGGTLADSIVGDLLRL
;
A
#
# COMPACT_ATOMS: atom_id res chain seq x y z
N MET A 1 18.69 -6.10 -9.58
CA MET A 1 17.70 -6.22 -8.49
C MET A 1 18.41 -6.81 -7.28
N ALA A 2 18.58 -6.05 -6.21
CA ALA A 2 19.24 -6.51 -4.99
C ALA A 2 18.19 -7.22 -4.11
N GLN A 3 18.27 -8.54 -4.03
CA GLN A 3 17.50 -9.31 -3.06
C GLN A 3 18.08 -9.09 -1.66
N THR A 4 17.37 -8.40 -0.82
CA THR A 4 17.73 -8.18 0.59
C THR A 4 17.28 -9.39 1.42
N HIS A 5 18.19 -10.31 1.68
CA HIS A 5 17.97 -11.44 2.58
C HIS A 5 18.42 -11.09 4.01
N LEU A 6 17.62 -11.47 5.00
CA LEU A 6 18.02 -11.45 6.42
C LEU A 6 18.73 -12.76 6.75
N ARG A 7 19.92 -12.66 7.38
CA ARG A 7 20.66 -13.83 7.88
C ARG A 7 20.19 -14.14 9.30
N LEU A 8 19.64 -15.31 9.49
CA LEU A 8 19.27 -15.81 10.82
C LEU A 8 20.51 -16.31 11.57
N ALA A 9 20.38 -16.42 12.90
CA ALA A 9 21.47 -16.88 13.79
C ALA A 9 21.97 -18.31 13.48
N ASP A 10 21.15 -19.12 12.80
CA ASP A 10 21.48 -20.47 12.31
C ASP A 10 22.14 -20.48 10.93
N GLY A 11 22.39 -19.32 10.32
CA GLY A 11 23.03 -19.19 9.01
C GLY A 11 22.08 -19.31 7.82
N THR A 12 20.80 -19.54 8.01
CA THR A 12 19.81 -19.60 6.94
C THR A 12 19.40 -18.20 6.49
N PHE A 13 19.16 -18.05 5.17
CA PHE A 13 18.67 -16.80 4.58
C PHE A 13 17.14 -16.86 4.49
N MET A 14 16.45 -15.93 5.17
CA MET A 14 15.02 -15.79 5.07
C MET A 14 14.68 -14.53 4.27
N ASP A 15 13.76 -14.65 3.32
CA ASP A 15 13.20 -13.51 2.61
C ASP A 15 12.49 -12.59 3.62
N LYS A 16 12.76 -11.28 3.56
CA LYS A 16 12.16 -10.29 4.47
C LYS A 16 10.63 -10.35 4.49
N SER A 17 10.00 -10.69 3.36
CA SER A 17 8.54 -10.86 3.28
C SER A 17 8.05 -12.07 4.08
N LYS A 18 8.82 -13.18 4.09
CA LYS A 18 8.51 -14.38 4.89
C LYS A 18 8.72 -14.14 6.38
N ALA A 19 9.76 -13.39 6.76
CA ALA A 19 10.01 -13.02 8.15
C ALA A 19 8.88 -12.13 8.69
N LEU A 20 8.44 -11.13 7.92
CA LEU A 20 7.33 -10.26 8.28
C LEU A 20 6.02 -11.04 8.41
N ASN A 21 5.72 -11.95 7.46
CA ASN A 21 4.54 -12.79 7.50
C ASN A 21 4.56 -13.78 8.69
N ALA A 22 5.73 -14.30 9.07
CA ALA A 22 5.86 -15.15 10.24
C ALA A 22 5.58 -14.40 11.56
N VAL A 23 6.08 -13.17 11.67
CA VAL A 23 5.80 -12.30 12.84
C VAL A 23 4.32 -11.90 12.86
N LEU A 24 3.73 -11.54 11.73
CA LEU A 24 2.31 -11.15 11.64
C LEU A 24 1.39 -12.35 11.92
N SER A 25 1.75 -13.59 11.54
CA SER A 25 0.96 -14.78 11.85
C SER A 25 1.02 -15.14 13.34
N GLN A 26 2.14 -14.90 14.02
CA GLN A 26 2.25 -15.06 15.48
C GLN A 26 1.38 -14.08 16.27
N ILE A 27 1.06 -12.93 15.68
CA ILE A 27 0.16 -11.93 16.30
C ILE A 27 -1.32 -12.23 16.00
N GLY A 28 -1.64 -13.38 15.39
CA GLY A 28 -3.02 -13.82 15.11
C GLY A 28 -3.64 -13.17 13.87
N TRP A 29 -2.80 -12.76 12.90
CA TRP A 29 -3.25 -12.17 11.66
C TRP A 29 -3.32 -13.21 10.55
N ALA A 30 -4.50 -13.81 10.40
CA ALA A 30 -4.83 -14.49 9.15
C ALA A 30 -5.14 -13.43 8.10
N PHE A 31 -4.35 -13.38 7.02
CA PHE A 31 -4.70 -12.65 5.81
C PHE A 31 -5.86 -13.38 5.13
N GLY A 32 -7.08 -13.13 5.62
CA GLY A 32 -8.29 -13.39 4.86
C GLY A 32 -8.53 -12.17 3.98
N HIS A 33 -8.47 -12.35 2.68
CA HIS A 33 -8.95 -11.42 1.68
C HIS A 33 -10.48 -11.36 1.74
N ASP A 34 -11.03 -10.83 2.82
CA ASP A 34 -12.45 -10.49 2.88
C ASP A 34 -12.57 -9.00 3.17
N SER A 35 -13.09 -8.33 2.16
CA SER A 35 -13.45 -6.92 2.16
C SER A 35 -14.20 -6.55 3.45
N ILE A 36 -13.55 -5.75 4.31
CA ILE A 36 -14.25 -5.03 5.37
C ILE A 36 -14.85 -3.75 4.74
N ILE A 37 -15.77 -3.93 3.82
CA ILE A 37 -16.80 -2.95 3.51
C ILE A 37 -18.14 -3.62 3.86
N GLY A 38 -18.36 -3.77 5.16
CA GLY A 38 -19.66 -4.11 5.71
C GLY A 38 -20.52 -2.88 5.76
N ARG A 39 -21.42 -2.71 4.78
CA ARG A 39 -22.66 -1.94 4.98
C ARG A 39 -23.44 -2.65 6.07
N GLY A 40 -23.27 -2.25 7.31
CA GLY A 40 -24.07 -2.68 8.44
C GLY A 40 -25.03 -1.58 8.84
N ASN A 41 -26.31 -1.75 8.52
CA ASN A 41 -27.37 -1.19 9.33
C ASN A 41 -27.20 -1.76 10.75
N SER A 42 -26.94 -0.94 11.73
CA SER A 42 -27.02 -1.34 13.13
C SER A 42 -27.86 -0.36 13.92
N GLU A 43 -29.03 -0.86 14.32
CA GLU A 43 -29.75 -0.35 15.47
C GLU A 43 -28.92 -0.61 16.74
N GLY A 44 -28.69 0.44 17.50
CA GLY A 44 -28.54 0.52 18.94
C GLY A 44 -27.68 -0.49 19.69
N THR A 45 -26.40 -0.17 19.86
CA THR A 45 -25.67 -0.39 21.12
C THR A 45 -24.57 0.67 21.20
N GLY A 46 -24.51 1.40 22.33
CA GLY A 46 -23.62 2.52 22.53
C GLY A 46 -22.15 2.13 22.37
N PHE A 47 -21.61 2.41 21.21
CA PHE A 47 -20.18 2.45 21.01
C PHE A 47 -19.65 3.74 21.64
N ALA A 48 -18.78 3.57 22.66
CA ALA A 48 -17.95 4.66 23.13
C ALA A 48 -17.32 5.32 21.91
N THR A 49 -17.54 6.60 21.70
CA THR A 49 -16.86 7.43 20.72
C THR A 49 -15.38 7.29 21.04
N ILE A 50 -14.65 6.50 20.24
CA ILE A 50 -13.20 6.47 20.31
C ILE A 50 -12.77 7.85 19.83
N GLU A 51 -12.36 8.71 20.75
CA GLU A 51 -11.68 9.96 20.41
C GLU A 51 -10.42 9.57 19.63
N THR A 52 -10.52 9.58 18.31
CA THR A 52 -9.37 9.44 17.42
C THR A 52 -8.46 10.64 17.71
N SER A 53 -7.29 10.39 18.26
CA SER A 53 -6.30 11.44 18.46
C SER A 53 -5.97 12.10 17.11
N GLU A 54 -5.74 13.42 17.07
CA GLU A 54 -5.44 14.16 15.85
C GLU A 54 -4.41 13.48 14.92
N PRO A 55 -3.29 12.90 15.42
CA PRO A 55 -2.34 12.19 14.57
C PRO A 55 -2.92 10.95 13.87
N GLU A 56 -3.90 10.29 14.46
CA GLU A 56 -4.55 9.13 13.90
C GLU A 56 -5.52 9.50 12.76
N ALA A 57 -6.26 10.59 12.92
CA ALA A 57 -7.12 11.12 11.86
C ALA A 57 -6.30 11.50 10.61
N ALA A 58 -5.10 12.09 10.80
CA ALA A 58 -4.17 12.39 9.71
C ALA A 58 -3.67 11.12 9.01
N LEU A 59 -3.41 10.04 9.76
CA LEU A 59 -2.98 8.76 9.20
C LEU A 59 -4.06 8.13 8.33
N PHE A 60 -5.33 8.14 8.77
CA PHE A 60 -6.47 7.65 8.00
C PHE A 60 -6.68 8.47 6.72
N ALA A 61 -6.62 9.80 6.80
CA ALA A 61 -6.73 10.67 5.63
C ALA A 61 -5.59 10.45 4.60
N LEU A 62 -4.39 10.08 5.06
CA LEU A 62 -3.29 9.70 4.17
C LEU A 62 -3.52 8.33 3.53
N ALA A 63 -4.07 7.36 4.25
CA ALA A 63 -4.39 6.06 3.70
C ALA A 63 -5.42 6.17 2.56
N GLU A 64 -6.46 6.98 2.69
CA GLU A 64 -7.42 7.26 1.63
C GLU A 64 -6.75 7.87 0.37
N LYS A 65 -5.73 8.73 0.58
CA LYS A 65 -4.95 9.28 -0.55
C LYS A 65 -4.09 8.22 -1.22
N VAL A 66 -3.50 7.30 -0.47
CA VAL A 66 -2.74 6.16 -1.02
C VAL A 66 -3.66 5.28 -1.85
N GLU A 67 -4.84 4.92 -1.34
CA GLU A 67 -5.83 4.11 -2.06
C GLU A 67 -6.28 4.78 -3.36
N SER A 68 -6.58 6.08 -3.32
CA SER A 68 -6.93 6.85 -4.51
C SER A 68 -5.79 6.90 -5.53
N ALA A 69 -4.54 7.07 -5.08
CA ALA A 69 -3.36 7.09 -5.93
C ALA A 69 -3.06 5.71 -6.54
N GLU A 70 -3.25 4.64 -5.77
CA GLU A 70 -3.09 3.25 -6.23
C GLU A 70 -4.09 2.91 -7.34
N LYS A 71 -5.36 3.28 -7.14
CA LYS A 71 -6.40 3.14 -8.16
C LYS A 71 -6.05 3.90 -9.43
N ALA A 72 -5.66 5.17 -9.32
CA ALA A 72 -5.31 5.99 -10.47
C ALA A 72 -4.08 5.44 -11.23
N PHE A 73 -3.08 4.92 -10.51
CA PHE A 73 -1.93 4.25 -11.11
C PHE A 73 -2.34 2.96 -11.84
N HIS A 74 -3.22 2.15 -11.23
CA HIS A 74 -3.71 0.92 -11.84
C HIS A 74 -4.49 1.20 -13.14
N ASP A 75 -5.37 2.20 -13.13
CA ASP A 75 -6.11 2.63 -14.31
C ASP A 75 -5.16 3.10 -15.44
N ALA A 76 -4.12 3.87 -15.10
CA ALA A 76 -3.10 4.30 -16.06
C ALA A 76 -2.29 3.12 -16.63
N LEU A 77 -1.98 2.12 -15.81
CA LEU A 77 -1.31 0.88 -16.24
C LEU A 77 -2.16 0.08 -17.22
N LEU A 78 -3.47 -0.03 -16.97
CA LEU A 78 -4.41 -0.69 -17.90
C LEU A 78 -4.46 0.06 -19.23
N CYS A 79 -4.63 1.37 -19.22
CA CYS A 79 -4.62 2.20 -20.43
C CYS A 79 -3.31 2.05 -21.23
N ARG A 80 -2.17 1.98 -20.57
CA ARG A 80 -0.88 1.75 -21.22
C ARG A 80 -0.82 0.36 -21.89
N ASN A 81 -1.31 -0.67 -21.21
CA ASN A 81 -1.35 -2.02 -21.77
C ASN A 81 -2.26 -2.11 -23.02
N GLU A 82 -3.43 -1.49 -22.97
CA GLU A 82 -4.35 -1.40 -24.11
C GLU A 82 -3.71 -0.64 -25.29
N ALA A 83 -3.09 0.50 -25.03
CA ALA A 83 -2.37 1.28 -26.03
C ALA A 83 -1.20 0.49 -26.66
N GLN A 84 -0.49 -0.30 -25.86
CA GLN A 84 0.58 -1.17 -26.36
C GLN A 84 0.05 -2.27 -27.28
N ILE A 85 -1.07 -2.90 -26.91
CA ILE A 85 -1.73 -3.92 -27.75
C ILE A 85 -2.21 -3.29 -29.05
N ALA A 86 -2.81 -2.09 -28.99
CA ALA A 86 -3.27 -1.37 -30.19
C ALA A 86 -2.10 -1.05 -31.15
N TYR A 87 -0.97 -0.56 -30.60
CA TYR A 87 0.23 -0.28 -31.38
C TYR A 87 0.81 -1.54 -32.03
N LEU A 88 0.81 -2.67 -31.33
CA LEU A 88 1.31 -3.94 -31.88
C LEU A 88 0.42 -4.50 -33.00
N ARG A 89 -0.87 -4.18 -32.99
CA ARG A 89 -1.82 -4.60 -34.04
C ARG A 89 -1.77 -3.70 -35.28
N ASP A 90 -1.60 -2.40 -35.08
CA ASP A 90 -1.54 -1.39 -36.12
C ASP A 90 -0.44 -0.37 -35.78
N PRO A 91 0.81 -0.60 -36.21
CA PRO A 91 1.93 0.30 -35.98
C PRO A 91 1.77 1.58 -36.83
N SER A 92 1.15 2.60 -36.27
CA SER A 92 0.96 3.89 -36.89
C SER A 92 1.47 5.03 -36.02
N ILE A 93 1.66 6.23 -36.58
CA ILE A 93 2.06 7.42 -35.81
C ILE A 93 1.01 7.74 -34.73
N MET A 94 -0.28 7.52 -35.04
CA MET A 94 -1.37 7.79 -34.11
C MET A 94 -1.34 6.84 -32.91
N THR A 95 -1.18 5.54 -33.12
CA THR A 95 -1.11 4.53 -32.05
C THR A 95 0.16 4.70 -31.23
N LEU A 96 1.27 5.09 -31.84
CA LEU A 96 2.50 5.41 -31.13
C LEU A 96 2.32 6.63 -30.20
N GLN A 97 1.68 7.70 -30.67
CA GLN A 97 1.39 8.87 -29.84
C GLN A 97 0.50 8.56 -28.62
N VAL A 98 -0.51 7.67 -28.81
CA VAL A 98 -1.36 7.20 -27.72
C VAL A 98 -0.54 6.41 -26.70
N LEU A 99 0.33 5.51 -27.17
CA LEU A 99 1.21 4.72 -26.31
C LEU A 99 2.17 5.61 -25.50
N GLU A 100 2.79 6.61 -26.11
CA GLU A 100 3.71 7.52 -25.41
C GLU A 100 2.98 8.39 -24.35
N LYS A 101 1.77 8.84 -24.65
CA LYS A 101 0.92 9.56 -23.67
C LYS A 101 0.55 8.65 -22.49
N SER A 102 0.17 7.41 -22.75
CA SER A 102 -0.21 6.45 -21.68
C SER A 102 0.98 6.04 -20.81
N LYS A 103 2.19 5.88 -21.39
CA LYS A 103 3.42 5.67 -20.63
C LYS A 103 3.74 6.87 -19.70
N THR A 104 3.52 8.08 -20.21
CA THR A 104 3.71 9.29 -19.40
C THR A 104 2.72 9.35 -18.24
N ALA A 105 1.45 9.01 -18.48
CA ALA A 105 0.41 8.96 -17.44
C ALA A 105 0.73 7.91 -16.37
N GLU A 106 1.18 6.71 -16.77
CA GLU A 106 1.64 5.66 -15.84
C GLU A 106 2.80 6.15 -14.96
N ALA A 107 3.81 6.76 -15.57
CA ALA A 107 4.97 7.28 -14.84
C ALA A 107 4.60 8.38 -13.83
N VAL A 108 3.64 9.24 -14.17
CA VAL A 108 3.10 10.27 -13.27
C VAL A 108 2.31 9.61 -12.14
N GLY A 109 1.44 8.65 -12.44
CA GLY A 109 0.67 7.90 -11.45
C GLY A 109 1.56 7.20 -10.43
N LEU A 110 2.63 6.54 -10.89
CA LEU A 110 3.61 5.87 -10.02
C LEU A 110 4.32 6.87 -9.08
N LYS A 111 4.71 8.05 -9.58
CA LYS A 111 5.34 9.08 -8.75
C LYS A 111 4.39 9.62 -7.68
N ILE A 112 3.11 9.76 -8.01
CA ILE A 112 2.10 10.22 -7.04
C ILE A 112 1.94 9.15 -5.95
N LEU A 113 1.77 7.89 -6.33
CA LEU A 113 1.64 6.76 -5.40
C LEU A 113 2.86 6.67 -4.46
N ASP A 114 4.08 6.68 -4.99
CA ASP A 114 5.31 6.65 -4.19
C ASP A 114 5.38 7.82 -3.19
N ARG A 115 4.97 9.01 -3.60
CA ARG A 115 4.92 10.19 -2.73
C ARG A 115 3.93 10.00 -1.56
N GLU A 116 2.73 9.50 -1.83
CA GLU A 116 1.71 9.31 -0.78
C GLU A 116 2.09 8.16 0.17
N ILE A 117 2.69 7.08 -0.34
CA ILE A 117 3.25 5.99 0.48
C ILE A 117 4.35 6.52 1.41
N ARG A 118 5.26 7.36 0.92
CA ARG A 118 6.30 7.98 1.75
C ARG A 118 5.71 8.89 2.83
N ARG A 119 4.65 9.64 2.52
CA ARG A 119 3.94 10.45 3.51
C ARG A 119 3.32 9.58 4.59
N LEU A 120 2.65 8.50 4.20
CA LEU A 120 2.07 7.54 5.14
C LEU A 120 3.17 6.90 6.02
N ALA A 121 4.32 6.52 5.44
CA ALA A 121 5.45 5.99 6.19
C ALA A 121 6.01 7.01 7.20
N ASN A 122 6.13 8.28 6.83
CA ASN A 122 6.67 9.33 7.69
C ASN A 122 5.71 9.80 8.79
N THR A 123 4.41 9.49 8.67
CA THR A 123 3.43 9.82 9.72
C THR A 123 3.47 8.73 10.79
N ARG A 124 3.67 9.10 12.04
CA ARG A 124 3.77 8.16 13.16
C ARG A 124 2.40 7.54 13.47
N ALA A 125 2.36 6.22 13.63
CA ALA A 125 1.24 5.52 14.22
C ALA A 125 1.42 5.49 15.75
N THR A 126 0.39 5.93 16.49
CA THR A 126 0.40 5.99 17.94
C THR A 126 -0.46 4.92 18.58
N THR A 127 -1.21 4.18 17.77
CA THR A 127 -2.07 3.08 18.22
C THR A 127 -1.86 1.83 17.40
N VAL A 128 -2.33 0.69 17.93
CA VAL A 128 -2.35 -0.58 17.20
C VAL A 128 -3.19 -0.49 15.92
N MET A 129 -4.25 0.33 15.91
CA MET A 129 -5.08 0.53 14.70
C MET A 129 -4.29 1.24 13.61
N GLY A 130 -3.54 2.31 13.94
CA GLY A 130 -2.68 2.99 12.99
C GLY A 130 -1.56 2.11 12.44
N LEU A 131 -0.98 1.22 13.27
CA LEU A 131 -0.03 0.21 12.81
C LEU A 131 -0.66 -0.77 11.84
N LYS A 132 -1.89 -1.23 12.14
CA LYS A 132 -2.67 -2.10 11.24
C LYS A 132 -2.89 -1.43 9.89
N LEU A 133 -3.30 -0.18 9.90
CA LEU A 133 -3.50 0.60 8.69
C LEU A 133 -2.23 0.70 7.85
N LYS A 134 -1.08 1.03 8.44
CA LYS A 134 0.20 1.02 7.72
C LYS A 134 0.56 -0.36 7.18
N ALA A 135 0.30 -1.42 7.94
CA ALA A 135 0.60 -2.80 7.55
C ALA A 135 -0.21 -3.25 6.33
N SER A 136 -1.46 -2.77 6.15
CA SER A 136 -2.26 -3.09 4.96
C SER A 136 -1.63 -2.60 3.65
N TYR A 137 -0.80 -1.55 3.72
CA TYR A 137 -0.07 -1.01 2.56
C TYR A 137 1.41 -1.44 2.51
N ALA A 138 1.90 -2.26 3.44
CA ALA A 138 3.33 -2.63 3.53
C ALA A 138 3.83 -3.41 2.30
N SER A 139 2.93 -4.08 1.57
CA SER A 139 3.25 -4.76 0.31
C SER A 139 3.59 -3.79 -0.83
N THR A 140 3.16 -2.54 -0.74
CA THR A 140 3.29 -1.52 -1.78
C THR A 140 4.64 -0.80 -1.73
N GLY A 141 5.38 -0.88 -0.60
CA GLY A 141 6.71 -0.24 -0.48
C GLY A 141 7.50 -0.62 0.76
N GLY A 142 8.79 -0.92 0.59
CA GLY A 142 9.70 -1.35 1.66
C GLY A 142 9.89 -0.31 2.78
N THR A 143 9.71 0.98 2.50
CA THR A 143 9.81 2.08 3.48
C THR A 143 8.72 2.02 4.56
N LEU A 144 7.56 1.44 4.24
CA LEU A 144 6.47 1.26 5.21
C LEU A 144 6.81 0.19 6.25
N ALA A 145 7.46 -0.89 5.87
CA ALA A 145 7.87 -1.94 6.80
C ALA A 145 8.85 -1.39 7.86
N ASP A 146 9.84 -0.61 7.45
CA ASP A 146 10.79 0.02 8.38
C ASP A 146 10.09 1.04 9.31
N SER A 147 9.12 1.78 8.79
CA SER A 147 8.31 2.73 9.58
C SER A 147 7.46 2.02 10.63
N ILE A 148 6.81 0.89 10.28
CA ILE A 148 5.99 0.09 11.20
C ILE A 148 6.84 -0.43 12.36
N VAL A 149 8.04 -0.95 12.07
CA VAL A 149 8.98 -1.42 13.09
C VAL A 149 9.39 -0.26 14.01
N GLY A 150 9.70 0.90 13.44
CA GLY A 150 10.06 2.10 14.19
C GLY A 150 8.91 2.61 15.09
N ASP A 151 7.68 2.54 14.64
CA ASP A 151 6.51 2.94 15.42
C ASP A 151 6.20 1.92 16.53
N LEU A 152 6.32 0.61 16.24
CA LEU A 152 6.10 -0.47 17.20
C LEU A 152 7.07 -0.40 18.40
N LEU A 153 8.33 -0.04 18.15
CA LEU A 153 9.34 0.10 19.21
C LEU A 153 9.11 1.32 20.12
N ARG A 154 8.18 2.21 19.78
CA ARG A 154 7.86 3.44 20.50
C ARG A 154 6.47 3.45 21.13
N LEU A 155 5.68 2.38 20.93
CA LEU A 155 4.42 2.13 21.62
C LEU A 155 4.67 1.57 23.00
#